data_e057b79ce12f867ad81e9ae88141252a
#
_entry.id   e057b79ce12f867ad81e9ae88141252a
#
_cell.length_a   1.000
_cell.length_b   1.000
_cell.length_c   1.000
_cell.angle_alpha   90.00
_cell.angle_beta   90.00
_cell.angle_gamma   90.00
#
_symmetry.space_group_name_H-M   'P 1'
#
loop_
_entity.id
_entity.type
_entity.pdbx_description
1 polymer ?
#
loop_
_entity_poly.entity_id
_entity_poly.type
_entity_poly.pdbx_seq_one_letter_code
_entity_poly.pdbx_strand_id
1 'polypeptide(L)'
;TYETQILRGFPGHQAFEYDMPAVVEAMKGNFEAARNAGAEGANGWYCADTIEQLAEYIGVEPAALTATVEQYNNVCAEGYDSDFAKDPRFLNAVAKAPFYAHVTTPSLGFALVTTGGFVTTNDQQVLNDDYQPIEGLYSAGELGSLVCNLYQNGTYLHEAICSGRAAIDTMLGGR
;
A
#
# COMPACT_ATOMS: atom_id res chain seq x y z
N THR A 1 -3.39 15.89 -12.44
CA THR A 1 -2.67 16.37 -11.26
C THR A 1 -3.23 15.73 -9.99
N TYR A 2 -2.48 15.75 -8.91
CA TYR A 2 -2.86 15.20 -7.61
C TYR A 2 -4.22 15.75 -7.12
N GLU A 3 -4.45 17.05 -7.22
CA GLU A 3 -5.72 17.70 -6.94
C GLU A 3 -6.90 17.08 -7.71
N THR A 4 -6.71 16.82 -9.00
CA THR A 4 -7.77 16.26 -9.83
C THR A 4 -8.11 14.81 -9.43
N GLN A 5 -7.14 14.04 -8.96
CA GLN A 5 -7.35 12.67 -8.51
C GLN A 5 -8.04 12.62 -7.15
N ILE A 6 -7.64 13.49 -6.22
CA ILE A 6 -8.22 13.59 -4.89
C ILE A 6 -9.66 14.14 -4.94
N LEU A 7 -9.91 15.20 -5.71
CA LEU A 7 -11.22 15.82 -5.82
C LEU A 7 -12.27 14.98 -6.56
N ARG A 8 -11.85 13.95 -7.31
CA ARG A 8 -12.77 12.99 -7.91
C ARG A 8 -13.42 12.05 -6.90
N GLY A 9 -12.92 12.03 -5.66
CA GLY A 9 -13.40 11.16 -4.59
C GLY A 9 -13.21 9.67 -4.91
N PHE A 10 -13.40 8.83 -3.92
CA PHE A 10 -13.55 7.38 -4.09
C PHE A 10 -15.04 7.06 -4.10
N PRO A 11 -15.67 6.80 -5.26
CA PRO A 11 -17.07 6.43 -5.29
C PRO A 11 -17.29 5.18 -4.43
N GLY A 12 -18.14 5.27 -3.41
CA GLY A 12 -18.51 4.14 -2.57
C GLY A 12 -17.89 4.08 -1.17
N HIS A 13 -16.96 4.97 -0.80
CA HIS A 13 -16.42 5.05 0.57
C HIS A 13 -17.08 6.19 1.37
N GLN A 14 -18.39 6.16 1.50
CA GLN A 14 -19.13 7.13 2.31
C GLN A 14 -18.99 6.92 3.84
N ALA A 15 -18.33 5.84 4.27
CA ALA A 15 -18.15 5.55 5.70
C ALA A 15 -17.09 6.43 6.37
N PHE A 16 -16.25 7.12 5.62
CA PHE A 16 -15.24 8.05 6.13
C PHE A 16 -15.45 9.40 5.45
N GLU A 17 -16.10 10.30 6.11
CA GLU A 17 -16.19 11.69 5.67
C GLU A 17 -14.83 12.36 5.83
N TYR A 18 -13.99 12.20 4.81
CA TYR A 18 -12.79 13.05 4.69
C TYR A 18 -13.23 14.38 4.08
N ASP A 19 -12.98 15.47 4.79
CA ASP A 19 -13.01 16.80 4.20
C ASP A 19 -11.83 16.93 3.22
N MET A 20 -12.03 16.44 2.00
CA MET A 20 -10.97 16.43 0.98
C MET A 20 -10.46 17.84 0.65
N PRO A 21 -11.29 18.90 0.56
CA PRO A 21 -10.81 20.27 0.49
C PRO A 21 -9.85 20.65 1.61
N ALA A 22 -10.15 20.32 2.85
CA ALA A 22 -9.27 20.61 3.99
C ALA A 22 -7.94 19.80 3.91
N VAL A 23 -7.99 18.55 3.46
CA VAL A 23 -6.78 17.73 3.22
C VAL A 23 -5.89 18.36 2.15
N VAL A 24 -6.47 18.83 1.04
CA VAL A 24 -5.73 19.50 -0.04
C VAL A 24 -5.10 20.80 0.45
N GLU A 25 -5.82 21.61 1.21
CA GLU A 25 -5.26 22.85 1.77
C GLU A 25 -4.13 22.58 2.78
N ALA A 26 -4.29 21.57 3.64
CA ALA A 26 -3.22 21.18 4.56
C ALA A 26 -1.96 20.70 3.80
N MET A 27 -2.12 19.97 2.70
CA MET A 27 -0.99 19.58 1.85
C MET A 27 -0.32 20.77 1.17
N LYS A 28 -1.09 21.74 0.67
CA LYS A 28 -0.53 22.99 0.12
C LYS A 28 0.29 23.75 1.17
N GLY A 29 -0.22 23.85 2.39
CA GLY A 29 0.49 24.44 3.51
C GLY A 29 1.81 23.73 3.81
N ASN A 30 1.85 22.40 3.79
CA ASN A 30 3.09 21.64 3.94
C ASN A 30 4.09 21.89 2.80
N PHE A 31 3.61 21.98 1.55
CA PHE A 31 4.47 22.28 0.40
C PHE A 31 5.07 23.67 0.47
N GLU A 32 4.29 24.67 0.87
CA GLU A 32 4.79 26.03 1.08
C GLU A 32 5.81 26.10 2.22
N ALA A 33 5.51 25.44 3.35
CA ALA A 33 6.42 25.37 4.48
C ALA A 33 7.75 24.71 4.11
N ALA A 34 7.71 23.57 3.39
CA ALA A 34 8.90 22.88 2.91
C ALA A 34 9.73 23.76 1.96
N ARG A 35 9.07 24.46 1.04
CA ARG A 35 9.73 25.36 0.10
C ARG A 35 10.45 26.50 0.80
N ASN A 36 9.84 27.08 1.83
CA ASN A 36 10.41 28.17 2.60
C ASN A 36 11.54 27.72 3.52
N ALA A 37 11.49 26.48 4.01
CA ALA A 37 12.51 25.92 4.91
C ALA A 37 13.76 25.41 4.18
N GLY A 38 13.68 25.15 2.87
CA GLY A 38 14.81 24.64 2.08
C GLY A 38 15.37 23.33 2.63
N ALA A 39 16.67 23.28 2.90
CA ALA A 39 17.38 22.10 3.38
C ALA A 39 16.95 21.64 4.79
N GLU A 40 16.40 22.51 5.61
CA GLU A 40 15.96 22.16 6.97
C GLU A 40 14.64 21.38 6.97
N GLY A 41 13.86 21.50 5.89
CA GLY A 41 12.56 20.90 5.80
C GLY A 41 11.53 21.46 6.82
N ALA A 42 10.28 21.07 6.66
CA ALA A 42 9.22 21.45 7.58
C ALA A 42 8.25 20.28 7.76
N ASN A 43 7.99 19.87 8.99
CA ASN A 43 7.08 18.74 9.31
C ASN A 43 7.44 17.43 8.58
N GLY A 44 8.72 17.17 8.34
CA GLY A 44 9.19 16.04 7.56
C GLY A 44 9.09 16.21 6.04
N TRP A 45 8.59 17.35 5.56
CA TRP A 45 8.54 17.67 4.13
C TRP A 45 9.76 18.48 3.70
N TYR A 46 10.28 18.14 2.54
CA TYR A 46 11.43 18.80 1.91
C TYR A 46 11.07 19.20 0.48
N CYS A 47 11.69 20.27 -0.01
CA CYS A 47 11.47 20.77 -1.36
C CYS A 47 12.81 21.20 -1.98
N ALA A 48 13.06 20.75 -3.22
CA ALA A 48 14.25 21.13 -3.98
C ALA A 48 13.94 21.26 -5.46
N ASP A 49 14.83 21.96 -6.18
CA ASP A 49 14.70 22.17 -7.62
C ASP A 49 15.29 21.01 -8.45
N THR A 50 16.12 20.14 -7.83
CA THR A 50 16.65 18.94 -8.46
C THR A 50 16.47 17.70 -7.57
N ILE A 51 16.50 16.51 -8.17
CA ILE A 51 16.41 15.24 -7.44
C ILE A 51 17.64 15.01 -6.58
N GLU A 52 18.82 15.37 -7.08
CA GLU A 52 20.09 15.27 -6.35
C GLU A 52 20.06 16.12 -5.08
N GLN A 53 19.64 17.36 -5.20
CA GLN A 53 19.51 18.27 -4.06
C GLN A 53 18.46 17.78 -3.05
N LEU A 54 17.34 17.23 -3.54
CA LEU A 54 16.34 16.65 -2.68
C LEU A 54 16.88 15.44 -1.91
N ALA A 55 17.69 14.59 -2.58
CA ALA A 55 18.34 13.45 -1.97
C ALA A 55 19.30 13.87 -0.83
N GLU A 56 20.10 14.92 -1.05
CA GLU A 56 20.97 15.49 -0.01
C GLU A 56 20.16 15.95 1.20
N TYR A 57 19.03 16.64 0.99
CA TYR A 57 18.19 17.15 2.08
C TYR A 57 17.56 16.05 2.92
N ILE A 58 17.20 14.93 2.31
CA ILE A 58 16.60 13.79 3.03
C ILE A 58 17.61 12.73 3.48
N GLY A 59 18.92 12.94 3.23
CA GLY A 59 19.98 12.05 3.67
C GLY A 59 20.09 10.73 2.89
N VAL A 60 19.68 10.73 1.61
CA VAL A 60 19.77 9.59 0.70
C VAL A 60 20.88 9.83 -0.32
N GLU A 61 21.56 8.75 -0.76
CA GLU A 61 22.59 8.86 -1.79
C GLU A 61 22.00 9.44 -3.09
N PRO A 62 22.50 10.60 -3.59
CA PRO A 62 21.91 11.29 -4.75
C PRO A 62 21.84 10.43 -6.01
N ALA A 63 22.92 9.67 -6.30
CA ALA A 63 22.95 8.80 -7.47
C ALA A 63 21.88 7.69 -7.41
N ALA A 64 21.62 7.14 -6.22
CA ALA A 64 20.63 6.10 -6.03
C ALA A 64 19.20 6.64 -6.23
N LEU A 65 18.90 7.81 -5.66
CA LEU A 65 17.57 8.41 -5.83
C LEU A 65 17.34 8.82 -7.29
N THR A 66 18.34 9.44 -7.93
CA THR A 66 18.26 9.83 -9.35
C THR A 66 18.00 8.61 -10.24
N ALA A 67 18.74 7.53 -10.07
CA ALA A 67 18.55 6.29 -10.83
C ALA A 67 17.14 5.70 -10.62
N THR A 68 16.63 5.73 -9.40
CA THR A 68 15.27 5.25 -9.08
C THR A 68 14.20 6.10 -9.80
N VAL A 69 14.36 7.42 -9.77
CA VAL A 69 13.41 8.34 -10.45
C VAL A 69 13.48 8.18 -11.97
N GLU A 70 14.67 8.01 -12.54
CA GLU A 70 14.84 7.76 -13.97
C GLU A 70 14.19 6.43 -14.39
N GLN A 71 14.41 5.35 -13.62
CA GLN A 71 13.76 4.06 -13.88
C GLN A 71 12.23 4.20 -13.86
N TYR A 72 11.67 4.85 -12.85
CA TYR A 72 10.23 5.08 -12.78
C TYR A 72 9.71 5.95 -13.94
N ASN A 73 10.46 6.98 -14.33
CA ASN A 73 10.08 7.83 -15.45
C ASN A 73 10.10 7.07 -16.79
N ASN A 74 11.03 6.11 -16.96
CA ASN A 74 11.04 5.21 -18.12
C ASN A 74 9.79 4.32 -18.14
N VAL A 75 9.42 3.73 -17.01
CA VAL A 75 8.16 2.98 -16.85
C VAL A 75 6.94 3.85 -17.24
N CYS A 76 6.91 5.10 -16.79
CA CYS A 76 5.85 6.04 -17.18
C CYS A 76 5.82 6.32 -18.69
N ALA A 77 6.98 6.44 -19.33
CA ALA A 77 7.09 6.68 -20.76
C ALA A 77 6.66 5.45 -21.59
N GLU A 78 6.95 4.25 -21.10
CA GLU A 78 6.53 2.98 -21.70
C GLU A 78 5.03 2.72 -21.51
N GLY A 79 4.42 3.33 -20.51
CA GLY A 79 3.00 3.12 -20.17
C GLY A 79 2.70 1.74 -19.57
N TYR A 80 3.73 1.04 -19.12
CA TYR A 80 3.62 -0.29 -18.52
C TYR A 80 4.65 -0.46 -17.41
N ASP A 81 4.20 -0.91 -16.24
CA ASP A 81 5.05 -1.20 -15.08
C ASP A 81 5.31 -2.71 -15.00
N SER A 82 6.51 -3.12 -15.40
CA SER A 82 6.95 -4.52 -15.37
C SER A 82 7.23 -5.02 -13.94
N ASP A 83 7.55 -4.12 -13.01
CA ASP A 83 8.00 -4.47 -11.68
C ASP A 83 6.83 -4.68 -10.71
N PHE A 84 5.82 -3.81 -10.79
CA PHE A 84 4.69 -3.80 -9.84
C PHE A 84 3.32 -3.87 -10.51
N ALA A 85 3.24 -3.96 -11.83
CA ALA A 85 1.99 -3.97 -12.60
C ALA A 85 1.05 -2.81 -12.24
N LYS A 86 1.59 -1.62 -11.95
CA LYS A 86 0.81 -0.44 -11.64
C LYS A 86 -0.05 -0.05 -12.83
N ASP A 87 -1.33 0.18 -12.57
CA ASP A 87 -2.29 0.56 -13.61
C ASP A 87 -1.79 1.81 -14.37
N PRO A 88 -1.73 1.78 -15.71
CA PRO A 88 -1.24 2.89 -16.53
C PRO A 88 -1.91 4.24 -16.24
N ARG A 89 -3.15 4.23 -15.77
CA ARG A 89 -3.88 5.46 -15.38
C ARG A 89 -3.22 6.22 -14.23
N PHE A 90 -2.36 5.55 -13.46
CA PHE A 90 -1.66 6.10 -12.29
C PHE A 90 -0.16 6.29 -12.53
N LEU A 91 0.33 6.00 -13.73
CA LEU A 91 1.72 6.27 -14.11
C LEU A 91 1.88 7.76 -14.41
N ASN A 92 2.50 8.47 -13.47
CA ASN A 92 2.76 9.90 -13.60
C ASN A 92 4.25 10.14 -13.34
N ALA A 93 4.96 10.62 -14.36
CA ALA A 93 6.39 10.86 -14.26
C ALA A 93 6.73 11.94 -13.22
N VAL A 94 7.84 11.74 -12.52
CA VAL A 94 8.45 12.70 -11.61
C VAL A 94 9.48 13.51 -12.41
N ALA A 95 9.00 14.50 -13.20
CA ALA A 95 9.82 15.14 -14.22
C ALA A 95 9.84 16.69 -14.15
N LYS A 96 9.06 17.29 -13.25
CA LYS A 96 8.91 18.75 -13.19
C LYS A 96 9.17 19.29 -11.79
N ALA A 97 10.17 20.13 -11.68
CA ALA A 97 10.46 20.88 -10.46
C ALA A 97 9.32 21.87 -10.10
N PRO A 98 9.18 22.27 -8.84
CA PRO A 98 9.97 21.77 -7.71
C PRO A 98 9.57 20.36 -7.30
N PHE A 99 10.55 19.59 -6.77
CA PHE A 99 10.34 18.25 -6.26
C PHE A 99 10.13 18.27 -4.76
N TYR A 100 9.28 17.38 -4.28
CA TYR A 100 8.96 17.26 -2.86
C TYR A 100 9.20 15.84 -2.36
N ALA A 101 9.71 15.72 -1.13
CA ALA A 101 9.81 14.46 -0.41
C ALA A 101 9.18 14.60 0.98
N HIS A 102 8.58 13.52 1.46
CA HIS A 102 8.12 13.41 2.83
C HIS A 102 8.84 12.26 3.51
N VAL A 103 9.64 12.59 4.51
CA VAL A 103 10.36 11.61 5.34
C VAL A 103 9.48 11.24 6.52
N THR A 104 9.09 9.97 6.57
CA THR A 104 8.31 9.42 7.68
C THR A 104 9.15 8.43 8.47
N THR A 105 9.09 8.52 9.79
CA THR A 105 9.66 7.47 10.64
C THR A 105 8.67 6.32 10.70
N PRO A 106 9.07 5.09 10.31
CA PRO A 106 8.20 3.94 10.47
C PRO A 106 7.78 3.80 11.93
N SER A 107 6.50 3.84 12.19
CA SER A 107 5.96 3.55 13.53
C SER A 107 5.47 2.11 13.54
N LEU A 108 6.12 1.26 14.31
CA LEU A 108 5.67 -0.12 14.58
C LEU A 108 4.60 -0.18 15.68
N GLY A 109 4.02 0.95 16.03
CA GLY A 109 3.00 1.01 17.09
C GLY A 109 1.70 0.29 16.79
N PHE A 110 1.49 -0.15 15.55
CA PHE A 110 0.26 -0.80 15.12
C PHE A 110 0.51 -1.76 13.96
N ALA A 111 0.28 -3.05 14.18
CA ALA A 111 0.21 -4.07 13.15
C ALA A 111 -1.25 -4.48 12.97
N LEU A 112 -1.80 -4.31 11.77
CA LEU A 112 -3.21 -4.57 11.49
C LEU A 112 -3.47 -6.04 11.18
N VAL A 113 -2.55 -6.65 10.45
CA VAL A 113 -2.70 -8.02 9.95
C VAL A 113 -1.34 -8.71 9.87
N THR A 114 -1.36 -10.03 9.89
CA THR A 114 -0.25 -10.89 9.53
C THR A 114 -0.57 -11.54 8.17
N THR A 115 0.27 -11.34 7.18
CA THR A 115 0.13 -12.03 5.90
C THR A 115 0.83 -13.38 5.97
N GLY A 116 0.12 -14.43 5.57
CA GLY A 116 0.59 -15.81 5.67
C GLY A 116 -0.21 -16.61 6.70
N GLY A 117 0.17 -17.85 6.91
CA GLY A 117 -0.51 -18.78 7.81
C GLY A 117 -0.39 -20.21 7.29
N PHE A 118 -1.28 -21.09 7.72
CA PHE A 118 -1.33 -22.46 7.22
C PHE A 118 -1.81 -22.50 5.76
N VAL A 119 -1.22 -23.38 4.98
CA VAL A 119 -1.77 -23.74 3.67
C VAL A 119 -2.98 -24.63 3.90
N THR A 120 -4.13 -24.25 3.36
CA THR A 120 -5.39 -24.97 3.54
C THR A 120 -6.01 -25.36 2.20
N THR A 121 -6.88 -26.36 2.22
CA THR A 121 -7.81 -26.63 1.12
C THR A 121 -8.91 -25.56 1.07
N ASN A 122 -9.72 -25.55 0.01
CA ASN A 122 -10.92 -24.72 -0.05
C ASN A 122 -11.93 -25.06 1.06
N ASP A 123 -11.84 -26.25 1.62
CA ASP A 123 -12.68 -26.74 2.73
C ASP A 123 -12.03 -26.49 4.10
N GLN A 124 -10.99 -25.68 4.13
CA GLN A 124 -10.27 -25.20 5.32
C GLN A 124 -9.49 -26.31 6.07
N GLN A 125 -9.22 -27.45 5.46
CA GLN A 125 -8.32 -28.47 6.02
C GLN A 125 -6.87 -28.01 5.88
N VAL A 126 -6.10 -28.09 6.94
CA VAL A 126 -4.65 -27.77 6.92
C VAL A 126 -3.89 -28.86 6.16
N LEU A 127 -2.97 -28.43 5.30
CA LEU A 127 -2.12 -29.32 4.53
C LEU A 127 -0.77 -29.53 5.23
N ASN A 128 -0.21 -30.74 5.09
CA ASN A 128 1.16 -31.05 5.46
C ASN A 128 2.16 -30.63 4.36
N ASP A 129 3.45 -30.91 4.56
CA ASP A 129 4.52 -30.56 3.61
C ASP A 129 4.38 -31.28 2.24
N ASP A 130 3.64 -32.38 2.17
CA ASP A 130 3.33 -33.11 0.94
C ASP A 130 2.02 -32.63 0.28
N TYR A 131 1.47 -31.50 0.75
CA TYR A 131 0.17 -30.95 0.32
C TYR A 131 -1.01 -31.91 0.51
N GLN A 132 -0.95 -32.79 1.50
CA GLN A 132 -2.06 -33.68 1.85
C GLN A 132 -2.78 -33.14 3.10
N PRO A 133 -4.12 -33.24 3.14
CA PRO A 133 -4.89 -32.81 4.31
C PRO A 133 -4.48 -33.59 5.58
N ILE A 134 -4.26 -32.85 6.66
CA ILE A 134 -4.08 -33.42 7.99
C ILE A 134 -5.46 -33.71 8.56
N GLU A 135 -5.73 -34.98 8.83
CA GLU A 135 -7.04 -35.44 9.33
C GLU A 135 -7.38 -34.72 10.67
N GLY A 136 -8.58 -34.16 10.73
CA GLY A 136 -9.11 -33.49 11.90
C GLY A 136 -8.53 -32.10 12.19
N LEU A 137 -7.59 -31.59 11.37
CA LEU A 137 -7.00 -30.27 11.54
C LEU A 137 -7.56 -29.27 10.52
N TYR A 138 -8.16 -28.20 11.05
CA TYR A 138 -8.75 -27.11 10.26
C TYR A 138 -8.20 -25.76 10.70
N SER A 139 -8.13 -24.83 9.78
CA SER A 139 -7.76 -23.43 10.08
C SER A 139 -8.62 -22.49 9.28
N ALA A 140 -9.15 -21.48 9.93
CA ALA A 140 -10.06 -20.49 9.34
C ALA A 140 -9.66 -19.07 9.72
N GLY A 141 -10.21 -18.07 9.02
CA GLY A 141 -9.88 -16.67 9.22
C GLY A 141 -8.46 -16.34 8.75
N GLU A 142 -7.83 -15.38 9.40
CA GLU A 142 -6.51 -14.86 8.99
C GLU A 142 -5.44 -15.95 8.94
N LEU A 143 -5.43 -16.88 9.89
CA LEU A 143 -4.44 -17.96 9.97
C LEU A 143 -4.60 -19.02 8.87
N GLY A 144 -5.80 -19.21 8.35
CA GLY A 144 -6.12 -20.13 7.26
C GLY A 144 -6.54 -19.42 5.99
N SER A 145 -6.06 -18.20 5.79
CA SER A 145 -6.47 -17.32 4.69
C SER A 145 -6.13 -17.86 3.31
N LEU A 146 -7.12 -17.92 2.43
CA LEU A 146 -6.94 -18.23 1.02
C LEU A 146 -6.40 -17.05 0.20
N VAL A 147 -6.45 -15.84 0.76
CA VAL A 147 -5.90 -14.60 0.15
C VAL A 147 -4.61 -14.14 0.84
N CYS A 148 -3.85 -15.06 1.37
CA CYS A 148 -2.73 -14.89 2.29
C CYS A 148 -1.65 -13.86 1.91
N ASN A 149 -1.53 -13.49 0.66
CA ASN A 149 -0.46 -12.60 0.19
C ASN A 149 -0.94 -11.19 -0.14
N LEU A 150 -2.23 -10.91 -0.02
CA LEU A 150 -2.80 -9.63 -0.43
C LEU A 150 -3.86 -9.17 0.56
N TYR A 151 -3.48 -8.31 1.50
CA TYR A 151 -4.45 -7.67 2.35
C TYR A 151 -5.27 -6.63 1.59
N GLN A 152 -6.58 -6.81 1.60
CA GLN A 152 -7.54 -5.80 1.17
C GLN A 152 -8.43 -5.43 2.35
N ASN A 153 -8.58 -4.14 2.58
CA ASN A 153 -9.32 -3.61 3.72
C ASN A 153 -10.73 -4.21 3.80
N GLY A 154 -11.03 -4.85 4.93
CA GLY A 154 -12.32 -5.52 5.20
C GLY A 154 -12.44 -6.96 4.68
N THR A 155 -11.53 -7.45 3.84
CA THR A 155 -11.61 -8.81 3.27
C THR A 155 -11.50 -9.87 4.35
N TYR A 156 -10.60 -9.72 5.30
CA TYR A 156 -10.38 -10.72 6.36
C TYR A 156 -11.59 -10.94 7.29
N LEU A 157 -12.43 -9.94 7.49
CA LEU A 157 -13.66 -10.12 8.26
C LEU A 157 -14.63 -11.06 7.53
N HIS A 158 -14.80 -10.84 6.22
CA HIS A 158 -15.61 -11.71 5.38
C HIS A 158 -15.03 -13.12 5.30
N GLU A 159 -13.73 -13.22 5.11
CA GLU A 159 -13.02 -14.49 5.05
C GLU A 159 -13.14 -15.26 6.36
N ALA A 160 -13.01 -14.60 7.52
CA ALA A 160 -13.18 -15.24 8.82
C ALA A 160 -14.56 -15.88 8.98
N ILE A 161 -15.61 -15.21 8.53
CA ILE A 161 -16.99 -15.72 8.60
C ILE A 161 -17.20 -16.88 7.61
N CYS A 162 -16.76 -16.71 6.36
CA CYS A 162 -16.99 -17.70 5.30
C CYS A 162 -16.14 -18.94 5.53
N SER A 163 -14.87 -18.78 5.87
CA SER A 163 -13.96 -19.92 6.11
C SER A 163 -14.31 -20.70 7.38
N GLY A 164 -14.72 -19.99 8.44
CA GLY A 164 -15.22 -20.65 9.65
C GLY A 164 -16.45 -21.50 9.37
N ARG A 165 -17.38 -21.02 8.54
CA ARG A 165 -18.53 -21.79 8.10
C ARG A 165 -18.14 -22.99 7.25
N ALA A 166 -17.27 -22.81 6.26
CA ALA A 166 -16.79 -23.90 5.41
C ALA A 166 -16.10 -25.01 6.22
N ALA A 167 -15.26 -24.63 7.19
CA ALA A 167 -14.62 -25.59 8.08
C ALA A 167 -15.64 -26.44 8.86
N ILE A 168 -16.66 -25.79 9.44
CA ILE A 168 -17.73 -26.50 10.19
C ILE A 168 -18.56 -27.40 9.28
N ASP A 169 -18.96 -26.91 8.11
CA ASP A 169 -19.72 -27.70 7.15
C ASP A 169 -18.93 -28.96 6.73
N THR A 170 -17.62 -28.83 6.53
CA THR A 170 -16.74 -29.97 6.22
C THR A 170 -16.64 -30.95 7.40
N MET A 171 -16.44 -30.46 8.63
CA MET A 171 -16.39 -31.29 9.84
C MET A 171 -17.68 -32.08 10.06
N LEU A 172 -18.82 -31.53 9.67
CA LEU A 172 -20.14 -32.16 9.81
C LEU A 172 -20.52 -33.03 8.61
N GLY A 173 -19.62 -33.23 7.66
CA GLY A 173 -19.83 -34.06 6.49
C GLY A 173 -20.69 -33.40 5.41
N GLY A 174 -20.60 -32.07 5.28
CA GLY A 174 -21.23 -31.33 4.20
C GLY A 174 -22.76 -31.22 4.31
N ARG A 175 -23.29 -30.98 5.51
CA ARG A 175 -24.72 -30.79 5.75
C ARG A 175 -25.15 -29.34 5.62
#